data_9c0a368546d5d5a419a7d0fcabb59cc9
#
_entry.id   9c0a368546d5d5a419a7d0fcabb59cc9
#
_cell.length_a   1.000
_cell.length_b   1.000
_cell.length_c   1.000
_cell.angle_alpha   90.00
_cell.angle_beta   90.00
_cell.angle_gamma   90.00
#
_symmetry.space_group_name_H-M   'P 1'
#
loop_
_entity.id
_entity.type
_entity.pdbx_description
1 polymer ?
#
loop_
_entity_poly.entity_id
_entity_poly.type
_entity_poly.pdbx_seq_one_letter_code
_entity_poly.pdbx_strand_id
1 'polypeptide(L)'
;MLVEICCDGLEAAKEAVGAGADRIELCSDLACGGLTPSHEVLDNAVTLGVPVNVLIRPREGDFMYSDSEIHHILFNVAYCGNVGVNGVVIGALTDDGRIDLPLCRDIVDMARSYGLSVTFHRAIDRTADIMEALDDVLSLGVDRILTSGGAASAPEGRETIKKMVERAGDKAIILAGAGITPDNTRDLIAYTGVSEIHGSRVGLTLLAKE
;
A
#
# COMPACT_ATOMS: atom_id res chain seq x y z
N MET A 1 12.79 3.38 11.68
CA MET A 1 12.14 3.59 10.37
C MET A 1 11.88 2.24 9.76
N LEU A 2 10.68 1.99 9.20
CA LEU A 2 10.35 0.74 8.51
C LEU A 2 10.43 0.93 6.99
N VAL A 3 11.05 -0.02 6.29
CA VAL A 3 11.18 -0.03 4.84
C VAL A 3 10.35 -1.18 4.25
N GLU A 4 9.32 -0.82 3.49
CA GLU A 4 8.53 -1.77 2.69
C GLU A 4 9.02 -1.77 1.24
N ILE A 5 9.32 -2.95 0.72
CA ILE A 5 9.75 -3.11 -0.68
C ILE A 5 8.60 -3.71 -1.50
N CYS A 6 8.20 -2.97 -2.54
CA CYS A 6 7.27 -3.46 -3.55
C CYS A 6 7.97 -4.46 -4.47
N CYS A 7 7.42 -5.67 -4.58
CA CYS A 7 8.03 -6.80 -5.25
C CYS A 7 7.13 -7.31 -6.38
N ASP A 8 7.64 -7.26 -7.62
CA ASP A 8 7.00 -7.83 -8.80
C ASP A 8 7.27 -9.34 -8.86
N GLY A 9 6.46 -10.10 -8.13
CA GLY A 9 6.57 -11.54 -8.06
C GLY A 9 7.58 -12.08 -7.04
N LEU A 10 7.75 -13.41 -7.06
CA LEU A 10 8.46 -14.15 -6.01
C LEU A 10 9.98 -13.90 -6.00
N GLU A 11 10.63 -13.78 -7.15
CA GLU A 11 12.08 -13.57 -7.20
C GLU A 11 12.47 -12.20 -6.66
N ALA A 12 11.71 -11.14 -7.02
CA ALA A 12 11.90 -9.82 -6.44
C ALA A 12 11.66 -9.83 -4.91
N ALA A 13 10.68 -10.61 -4.44
CA ALA A 13 10.41 -10.78 -3.01
C ALA A 13 11.60 -11.44 -2.29
N LYS A 14 12.17 -12.50 -2.85
CA LYS A 14 13.38 -13.15 -2.28
C LYS A 14 14.58 -12.21 -2.23
N GLU A 15 14.78 -11.42 -3.29
CA GLU A 15 15.85 -10.42 -3.34
C GLU A 15 15.66 -9.35 -2.25
N ALA A 16 14.45 -8.81 -2.11
CA ALA A 16 14.12 -7.80 -1.11
C ALA A 16 14.36 -8.33 0.32
N VAL A 17 13.92 -9.56 0.61
CA VAL A 17 14.16 -10.22 1.91
C VAL A 17 15.63 -10.44 2.14
N GLY A 18 16.37 -10.93 1.15
CA GLY A 18 17.82 -11.11 1.22
C GLY A 18 18.60 -9.81 1.46
N ALA A 19 18.08 -8.69 0.95
CA ALA A 19 18.61 -7.36 1.20
C ALA A 19 18.23 -6.79 2.58
N GLY A 20 17.27 -7.41 3.29
CA GLY A 20 16.85 -7.03 4.63
C GLY A 20 15.68 -6.05 4.66
N ALA A 21 14.72 -6.21 3.76
CA ALA A 21 13.43 -5.50 3.84
C ALA A 21 12.71 -5.85 5.15
N ASP A 22 12.13 -4.85 5.81
CA ASP A 22 11.36 -5.05 7.03
C ASP A 22 9.97 -5.64 6.73
N ARG A 23 9.43 -5.35 5.54
CA ARG A 23 8.15 -5.81 5.01
C ARG A 23 8.22 -5.80 3.49
N ILE A 24 7.47 -6.67 2.84
CA ILE A 24 7.26 -6.63 1.39
C ILE A 24 5.80 -6.36 1.06
N GLU A 25 5.58 -5.61 -0.04
CA GLU A 25 4.31 -5.59 -0.75
C GLU A 25 4.46 -6.45 -2.00
N LEU A 26 3.69 -7.52 -2.08
CA LEU A 26 3.71 -8.44 -3.21
C LEU A 26 2.69 -8.02 -4.25
N CYS A 27 3.14 -7.85 -5.48
CA CYS A 27 2.30 -7.53 -6.64
C CYS A 27 2.75 -8.32 -7.88
N SER A 28 2.07 -8.12 -8.99
CA SER A 28 2.51 -8.42 -10.35
C SER A 28 2.38 -7.17 -11.22
N ASP A 29 3.00 -7.15 -12.39
CA ASP A 29 2.88 -6.07 -13.37
C ASP A 29 3.16 -4.66 -12.79
N LEU A 30 4.28 -4.50 -12.11
CA LEU A 30 4.67 -3.23 -11.50
C LEU A 30 4.75 -2.07 -12.51
N ALA A 31 4.95 -2.37 -13.81
CA ALA A 31 4.99 -1.37 -14.87
C ALA A 31 3.68 -0.60 -15.04
N CYS A 32 2.52 -1.21 -14.74
CA CYS A 32 1.21 -0.54 -14.71
C CYS A 32 0.79 -0.03 -13.32
N GLY A 33 1.71 -0.07 -12.36
CA GLY A 33 1.48 0.32 -10.98
C GLY A 33 1.09 -0.85 -10.06
N GLY A 34 1.23 -2.07 -10.52
CA GLY A 34 0.97 -3.30 -9.78
C GLY A 34 -0.45 -3.82 -9.90
N LEU A 35 -0.57 -5.14 -9.96
CA LEU A 35 -1.82 -5.90 -9.93
C LEU A 35 -1.76 -6.98 -8.86
N THR A 36 -2.90 -7.63 -8.59
CA THR A 36 -2.96 -8.79 -7.69
C THR A 36 -2.07 -9.93 -8.22
N PRO A 37 -1.13 -10.45 -7.43
CA PRO A 37 -0.28 -11.56 -7.84
C PRO A 37 -1.08 -12.86 -7.93
N SER A 38 -0.52 -13.87 -8.64
CA SER A 38 -1.15 -15.20 -8.70
C SER A 38 -1.09 -15.91 -7.35
N HIS A 39 -2.03 -16.81 -7.13
CA HIS A 39 -2.09 -17.61 -5.89
C HIS A 39 -0.81 -18.43 -5.67
N GLU A 40 -0.23 -19.00 -6.74
CA GLU A 40 1.04 -19.73 -6.66
C GLU A 40 2.19 -18.86 -6.11
N VAL A 41 2.26 -17.60 -6.53
CA VAL A 41 3.26 -16.64 -6.03
C VAL A 41 3.01 -16.33 -4.56
N LEU A 42 1.73 -16.15 -4.17
CA LEU A 42 1.30 -15.91 -2.79
C LEU A 42 1.70 -17.05 -1.85
N ASP A 43 1.35 -18.30 -2.21
CA ASP A 43 1.62 -19.50 -1.42
C ASP A 43 3.11 -19.68 -1.10
N ASN A 44 3.97 -19.25 -2.03
CA ASN A 44 5.42 -19.29 -1.82
C ASN A 44 5.93 -18.08 -1.02
N ALA A 45 5.38 -16.89 -1.23
CA ALA A 45 5.87 -15.67 -0.59
C ALA A 45 5.65 -15.65 0.93
N VAL A 46 4.56 -16.24 1.44
CA VAL A 46 4.29 -16.31 2.89
C VAL A 46 5.35 -17.08 3.69
N THR A 47 6.16 -17.90 3.03
CA THR A 47 7.24 -18.66 3.65
C THR A 47 8.56 -17.91 3.78
N LEU A 48 8.65 -16.66 3.29
CA LEU A 48 9.90 -15.89 3.23
C LEU A 48 10.37 -15.33 4.58
N GLY A 49 9.55 -15.42 5.63
CA GLY A 49 9.94 -15.07 7.00
C GLY A 49 9.92 -13.57 7.32
N VAL A 50 9.34 -12.76 6.46
CA VAL A 50 9.05 -11.33 6.71
C VAL A 50 7.55 -11.06 6.54
N PRO A 51 7.00 -10.00 7.11
CA PRO A 51 5.62 -9.61 6.86
C PRO A 51 5.36 -9.37 5.36
N VAL A 52 4.26 -9.97 4.86
CA VAL A 52 3.83 -9.87 3.46
C VAL A 52 2.48 -9.16 3.40
N ASN A 53 2.45 -8.00 2.76
CA ASN A 53 1.22 -7.35 2.33
C ASN A 53 0.98 -7.67 0.85
N VAL A 54 -0.26 -7.82 0.44
CA VAL A 54 -0.63 -8.23 -0.93
C VAL A 54 -1.48 -7.17 -1.58
N LEU A 55 -1.05 -6.72 -2.76
CA LEU A 55 -1.85 -5.79 -3.54
C LEU A 55 -3.09 -6.50 -4.11
N ILE A 56 -4.26 -5.96 -3.81
CA ILE A 56 -5.55 -6.42 -4.32
C ILE A 56 -6.08 -5.40 -5.33
N ARG A 57 -5.68 -5.55 -6.57
CA ARG A 57 -6.07 -4.73 -7.71
C ARG A 57 -6.28 -5.61 -8.92
N PRO A 58 -7.51 -5.78 -9.40
CA PRO A 58 -7.84 -6.78 -10.43
C PRO A 58 -7.36 -6.41 -11.84
N ARG A 59 -7.18 -5.13 -12.14
CA ARG A 59 -6.77 -4.63 -13.46
C ARG A 59 -6.03 -3.29 -13.37
N GLU A 60 -5.36 -2.90 -14.42
CA GLU A 60 -4.81 -1.56 -14.63
C GLU A 60 -5.91 -0.51 -14.91
N GLY A 61 -5.52 0.75 -14.97
CA GLY A 61 -6.40 1.89 -15.25
C GLY A 61 -6.91 2.55 -13.97
N ASP A 62 -8.21 2.85 -13.95
CA ASP A 62 -8.88 3.49 -12.83
C ASP A 62 -9.12 2.54 -11.63
N PHE A 63 -9.78 3.06 -10.61
CA PHE A 63 -10.09 2.33 -9.38
C PHE A 63 -11.60 2.19 -9.16
N MET A 64 -12.39 2.30 -10.25
CA MET A 64 -13.83 2.05 -10.26
C MET A 64 -14.06 0.62 -10.71
N TYR A 65 -14.71 -0.19 -9.91
CA TYR A 65 -14.81 -1.62 -10.16
C TYR A 65 -16.23 -2.06 -10.48
N SER A 66 -16.37 -2.94 -11.47
CA SER A 66 -17.62 -3.64 -11.76
C SER A 66 -17.94 -4.70 -10.71
N ASP A 67 -19.19 -5.18 -10.68
CA ASP A 67 -19.61 -6.24 -9.75
C ASP A 67 -18.73 -7.50 -9.85
N SER A 68 -18.30 -7.88 -11.05
CA SER A 68 -17.43 -9.02 -11.24
C SER A 68 -16.03 -8.79 -10.69
N GLU A 69 -15.49 -7.58 -10.82
CA GLU A 69 -14.19 -7.20 -10.25
C GLU A 69 -14.25 -7.10 -8.73
N ILE A 70 -15.37 -6.61 -8.18
CA ILE A 70 -15.62 -6.59 -6.74
C ILE A 70 -15.63 -8.02 -6.18
N HIS A 71 -16.30 -8.96 -6.85
CA HIS A 71 -16.24 -10.37 -6.45
C HIS A 71 -14.81 -10.93 -6.46
N HIS A 72 -14.00 -10.58 -7.47
CA HIS A 72 -12.59 -10.98 -7.52
C HIS A 72 -11.78 -10.34 -6.39
N ILE A 73 -12.02 -9.08 -6.06
CA ILE A 73 -11.36 -8.40 -4.93
C ILE A 73 -11.65 -9.15 -3.63
N LEU A 74 -12.92 -9.35 -3.32
CA LEU A 74 -13.35 -10.04 -2.09
C LEU A 74 -12.83 -11.48 -2.01
N PHE A 75 -12.86 -12.21 -3.14
CA PHE A 75 -12.30 -13.55 -3.22
C PHE A 75 -10.79 -13.57 -2.89
N ASN A 76 -10.03 -12.63 -3.45
CA ASN A 76 -8.58 -12.55 -3.19
C ASN A 76 -8.26 -12.11 -1.76
N VAL A 77 -9.06 -11.23 -1.16
CA VAL A 77 -8.93 -10.90 0.28
C VAL A 77 -9.14 -12.13 1.16
N ALA A 78 -10.20 -12.91 0.88
CA ALA A 78 -10.45 -14.16 1.60
C ALA A 78 -9.32 -15.20 1.39
N TYR A 79 -8.81 -15.30 0.16
CA TYR A 79 -7.67 -16.16 -0.14
C TYR A 79 -6.43 -15.75 0.66
N CYS A 80 -6.09 -14.46 0.69
CA CYS A 80 -5.00 -13.92 1.50
C CYS A 80 -5.13 -14.28 2.99
N GLY A 81 -6.35 -14.18 3.53
CA GLY A 81 -6.63 -14.59 4.91
C GLY A 81 -6.40 -16.06 5.17
N ASN A 82 -6.83 -16.93 4.25
CA ASN A 82 -6.65 -18.39 4.37
C ASN A 82 -5.18 -18.83 4.24
N VAL A 83 -4.40 -18.17 3.38
CA VAL A 83 -2.97 -18.44 3.19
C VAL A 83 -2.14 -17.91 4.36
N GLY A 84 -2.65 -16.90 5.08
CA GLY A 84 -2.00 -16.35 6.26
C GLY A 84 -0.98 -15.25 5.96
N VAL A 85 -1.24 -14.40 4.96
CA VAL A 85 -0.46 -13.17 4.77
C VAL A 85 -0.69 -12.19 5.92
N ASN A 86 0.15 -11.16 6.04
CA ASN A 86 0.04 -10.19 7.13
C ASN A 86 -0.96 -9.08 6.86
N GLY A 87 -1.18 -8.75 5.58
CA GLY A 87 -2.11 -7.69 5.23
C GLY A 87 -2.45 -7.64 3.75
N VAL A 88 -3.41 -6.78 3.43
CA VAL A 88 -3.85 -6.48 2.06
C VAL A 88 -3.72 -4.99 1.78
N VAL A 89 -3.46 -4.67 0.52
CA VAL A 89 -3.33 -3.30 0.03
C VAL A 89 -4.45 -3.06 -0.96
N ILE A 90 -5.35 -2.13 -0.64
CA ILE A 90 -6.64 -1.95 -1.31
C ILE A 90 -6.93 -0.49 -1.61
N GLY A 91 -7.93 -0.23 -2.45
CA GLY A 91 -8.50 1.10 -2.66
C GLY A 91 -9.48 1.09 -3.82
N ALA A 92 -10.57 1.81 -3.67
CA ALA A 92 -11.59 1.99 -4.68
C ALA A 92 -12.09 3.43 -4.69
N LEU A 93 -12.45 3.91 -5.88
CA LEU A 93 -12.98 5.25 -6.10
C LEU A 93 -14.34 5.16 -6.78
N THR A 94 -15.14 6.20 -6.59
CA THR A 94 -16.37 6.45 -7.33
C THR A 94 -16.08 7.19 -8.65
N ASP A 95 -17.08 7.29 -9.51
CA ASP A 95 -17.00 7.97 -10.80
C ASP A 95 -16.74 9.49 -10.70
N ASP A 96 -17.10 10.10 -9.57
CA ASP A 96 -16.80 11.49 -9.25
C ASP A 96 -15.44 11.69 -8.57
N GLY A 97 -14.61 10.64 -8.49
CA GLY A 97 -13.24 10.69 -7.97
C GLY A 97 -13.14 10.79 -6.44
N ARG A 98 -14.15 10.33 -5.72
CA ARG A 98 -14.14 10.19 -4.26
C ARG A 98 -13.79 8.76 -3.84
N ILE A 99 -13.52 8.57 -2.55
CA ILE A 99 -13.37 7.23 -1.98
C ILE A 99 -14.72 6.51 -2.05
N ASP A 100 -14.74 5.30 -2.63
CA ASP A 100 -15.91 4.41 -2.56
C ASP A 100 -16.00 3.80 -1.15
N LEU A 101 -16.57 4.58 -0.23
CA LEU A 101 -16.66 4.20 1.19
C LEU A 101 -17.43 2.89 1.40
N PRO A 102 -18.59 2.64 0.74
CA PRO A 102 -19.31 1.38 0.90
C PRO A 102 -18.43 0.16 0.52
N LEU A 103 -17.84 0.18 -0.67
CA LEU A 103 -16.98 -0.92 -1.13
C LEU A 103 -15.73 -1.08 -0.27
N CYS A 104 -15.05 0.02 0.03
CA CYS A 104 -13.86 -0.03 0.87
C CYS A 104 -14.16 -0.58 2.27
N ARG A 105 -15.32 -0.27 2.85
CA ARG A 105 -15.74 -0.81 4.14
C ARG A 105 -15.95 -2.32 4.08
N ASP A 106 -16.65 -2.80 3.06
CA ASP A 106 -16.86 -4.26 2.87
C ASP A 106 -15.52 -5.00 2.77
N ILE A 107 -14.55 -4.43 2.04
CA ILE A 107 -13.21 -5.01 1.91
C ILE A 107 -12.46 -4.99 3.25
N VAL A 108 -12.49 -3.86 3.98
CA VAL A 108 -11.84 -3.71 5.29
C VAL A 108 -12.44 -4.69 6.29
N ASP A 109 -13.76 -4.77 6.39
CA ASP A 109 -14.46 -5.66 7.32
C ASP A 109 -14.13 -7.13 7.03
N MET A 110 -14.07 -7.52 5.76
CA MET A 110 -13.63 -8.85 5.36
C MET A 110 -12.18 -9.10 5.76
N ALA A 111 -11.24 -8.19 5.45
CA ALA A 111 -9.84 -8.33 5.83
C ALA A 111 -9.68 -8.48 7.36
N ARG A 112 -10.41 -7.66 8.13
CA ARG A 112 -10.41 -7.72 9.59
C ARG A 112 -10.96 -9.05 10.14
N SER A 113 -11.95 -9.66 9.48
CA SER A 113 -12.48 -10.96 9.88
C SER A 113 -11.44 -12.09 9.82
N TYR A 114 -10.40 -11.92 8.99
CA TYR A 114 -9.24 -12.80 8.88
C TYR A 114 -8.03 -12.32 9.71
N GLY A 115 -8.14 -11.21 10.45
CA GLY A 115 -7.03 -10.64 11.22
C GLY A 115 -5.95 -9.95 10.36
N LEU A 116 -6.26 -9.62 9.10
CA LEU A 116 -5.32 -8.95 8.20
C LEU A 116 -5.19 -7.46 8.53
N SER A 117 -3.99 -6.91 8.39
CA SER A 117 -3.79 -5.47 8.33
C SER A 117 -4.24 -4.94 6.97
N VAL A 118 -4.66 -3.66 6.94
CA VAL A 118 -5.13 -3.02 5.71
C VAL A 118 -4.33 -1.75 5.42
N THR A 119 -3.77 -1.68 4.22
CA THR A 119 -3.17 -0.46 3.65
C THR A 119 -4.07 0.07 2.55
N PHE A 120 -4.45 1.35 2.62
CA PHE A 120 -5.09 2.02 1.48
C PHE A 120 -4.01 2.51 0.52
N HIS A 121 -4.09 2.11 -0.75
CA HIS A 121 -3.06 2.39 -1.75
C HIS A 121 -3.18 3.78 -2.39
N ARG A 122 -2.35 4.05 -3.39
CA ARG A 122 -2.24 5.34 -4.09
C ARG A 122 -3.47 5.78 -4.89
N ALA A 123 -4.61 5.08 -4.80
CA ALA A 123 -5.88 5.62 -5.29
C ALA A 123 -6.22 6.96 -4.62
N ILE A 124 -5.80 7.17 -3.37
CA ILE A 124 -5.96 8.46 -2.67
C ILE A 124 -5.29 9.61 -3.42
N ASP A 125 -4.18 9.37 -4.12
CA ASP A 125 -3.47 10.39 -4.92
C ASP A 125 -4.23 10.81 -6.19
N ARG A 126 -5.33 10.12 -6.53
CA ARG A 126 -6.19 10.41 -7.69
C ARG A 126 -7.48 11.13 -7.34
N THR A 127 -7.74 11.37 -6.07
CA THR A 127 -8.94 12.10 -5.60
C THR A 127 -8.81 13.59 -5.85
N ALA A 128 -9.95 14.28 -5.98
CA ALA A 128 -9.98 15.72 -6.23
C ALA A 128 -9.50 16.53 -5.02
N ASP A 129 -9.80 16.07 -3.80
CA ASP A 129 -9.34 16.64 -2.54
C ASP A 129 -8.75 15.52 -1.66
N ILE A 130 -7.42 15.49 -1.61
CA ILE A 130 -6.69 14.46 -0.87
C ILE A 130 -6.90 14.55 0.64
N MET A 131 -7.21 15.74 1.18
CA MET A 131 -7.44 15.89 2.62
C MET A 131 -8.84 15.45 3.03
N GLU A 132 -9.87 15.67 2.19
CA GLU A 132 -11.19 15.08 2.35
C GLU A 132 -11.09 13.55 2.23
N ALA A 133 -10.41 13.05 1.21
CA ALA A 133 -10.18 11.62 1.01
C ALA A 133 -9.40 10.98 2.18
N LEU A 134 -8.46 11.70 2.78
CA LEU A 134 -7.76 11.24 3.99
C LEU A 134 -8.75 11.00 5.14
N ASP A 135 -9.65 11.95 5.41
CA ASP A 135 -10.65 11.80 6.47
C ASP A 135 -11.58 10.61 6.20
N ASP A 136 -11.99 10.41 4.95
CA ASP A 136 -12.79 9.27 4.51
C ASP A 136 -12.06 7.95 4.78
N VAL A 137 -10.80 7.83 4.35
CA VAL A 137 -9.99 6.62 4.55
C VAL A 137 -9.71 6.36 6.04
N LEU A 138 -9.43 7.40 6.82
CA LEU A 138 -9.27 7.26 8.29
C LEU A 138 -10.54 6.74 8.96
N SER A 139 -11.73 7.07 8.43
CA SER A 139 -13.01 6.58 8.95
C SER A 139 -13.22 5.07 8.77
N LEU A 140 -12.48 4.45 7.83
CA LEU A 140 -12.50 3.01 7.56
C LEU A 140 -11.69 2.22 8.60
N GLY A 141 -10.81 2.86 9.38
CA GLY A 141 -9.96 2.20 10.35
C GLY A 141 -8.83 1.37 9.73
N VAL A 142 -8.27 1.82 8.60
CA VAL A 142 -7.09 1.21 7.98
C VAL A 142 -5.83 1.43 8.84
N ASP A 143 -4.85 0.56 8.71
CA ASP A 143 -3.59 0.68 9.45
C ASP A 143 -2.60 1.65 8.79
N ARG A 144 -2.64 1.72 7.44
CA ARG A 144 -1.71 2.53 6.65
C ARG A 144 -2.39 3.18 5.46
N ILE A 145 -1.80 4.28 5.01
CA ILE A 145 -2.20 4.98 3.79
C ILE A 145 -0.95 5.25 2.96
N LEU A 146 -0.80 4.53 1.84
CA LEU A 146 0.29 4.71 0.90
C LEU A 146 -0.02 5.88 -0.04
N THR A 147 0.86 6.87 -0.06
CA THR A 147 0.64 8.09 -0.84
C THR A 147 1.94 8.74 -1.32
N SER A 148 1.83 9.50 -2.40
CA SER A 148 2.83 10.49 -2.82
C SER A 148 2.41 11.92 -2.53
N GLY A 149 1.34 12.13 -1.75
CA GLY A 149 0.79 13.45 -1.45
C GLY A 149 0.06 14.08 -2.63
N GLY A 150 -0.51 13.26 -3.54
CA GLY A 150 -1.19 13.72 -4.74
C GLY A 150 -0.25 14.23 -5.85
N ALA A 151 1.06 14.11 -5.67
CA ALA A 151 2.07 14.53 -6.65
C ALA A 151 2.63 13.34 -7.44
N ALA A 152 3.49 13.60 -8.44
CA ALA A 152 4.14 12.55 -9.22
C ALA A 152 5.09 11.70 -8.35
N SER A 153 5.69 12.29 -7.32
CA SER A 153 6.59 11.63 -6.38
C SER A 153 6.39 12.14 -4.95
N ALA A 154 6.74 11.32 -3.96
CA ALA A 154 6.67 11.72 -2.55
C ALA A 154 7.56 12.93 -2.21
N PRO A 155 8.78 13.08 -2.77
CA PRO A 155 9.55 14.32 -2.60
C PRO A 155 8.82 15.58 -3.09
N GLU A 156 8.09 15.50 -4.22
CA GLU A 156 7.30 16.61 -4.73
C GLU A 156 6.07 16.89 -3.88
N GLY A 157 5.42 15.83 -3.35
CA GLY A 157 4.23 15.91 -2.51
C GLY A 157 4.50 16.10 -1.01
N ARG A 158 5.75 16.33 -0.61
CA ARG A 158 6.17 16.32 0.81
C ARG A 158 5.38 17.27 1.71
N GLU A 159 4.95 18.41 1.20
CA GLU A 159 4.12 19.39 1.95
C GLU A 159 2.76 18.78 2.32
N THR A 160 2.13 18.11 1.34
CA THR A 160 0.85 17.43 1.55
C THR A 160 1.03 16.22 2.48
N ILE A 161 2.09 15.41 2.26
CA ILE A 161 2.40 14.26 3.11
C ILE A 161 2.56 14.70 4.57
N LYS A 162 3.27 15.80 4.84
CA LYS A 162 3.41 16.37 6.19
C LYS A 162 2.05 16.67 6.82
N LYS A 163 1.17 17.36 6.09
CA LYS A 163 -0.19 17.66 6.55
C LYS A 163 -1.00 16.40 6.82
N MET A 164 -0.84 15.37 5.95
CA MET A 164 -1.50 14.08 6.16
C MET A 164 -1.01 13.38 7.43
N VAL A 165 0.31 13.40 7.69
CA VAL A 165 0.88 12.86 8.93
C VAL A 165 0.30 13.59 10.16
N GLU A 166 0.29 14.91 10.15
CA GLU A 166 -0.27 15.73 11.23
C GLU A 166 -1.78 15.44 11.44
N ARG A 167 -2.55 15.27 10.35
CA ARG A 167 -4.00 15.01 10.40
C ARG A 167 -4.32 13.58 10.82
N ALA A 168 -3.55 12.61 10.35
CA ALA A 168 -3.75 11.20 10.70
C ALA A 168 -3.44 10.93 12.17
N GLY A 169 -2.41 11.57 12.73
CA GLY A 169 -1.97 11.33 14.11
C GLY A 169 -1.75 9.83 14.37
N ASP A 170 -2.37 9.31 15.41
CA ASP A 170 -2.26 7.89 15.79
C ASP A 170 -3.31 6.99 15.12
N LYS A 171 -4.17 7.52 14.22
CA LYS A 171 -5.27 6.74 13.60
C LYS A 171 -4.79 5.81 12.50
N ALA A 172 -3.79 6.23 11.74
CA ALA A 172 -3.16 5.43 10.67
C ALA A 172 -1.75 5.93 10.38
N ILE A 173 -0.90 5.05 9.90
CA ILE A 173 0.46 5.39 9.46
C ILE A 173 0.40 5.92 8.02
N ILE A 174 0.97 7.09 7.79
CA ILE A 174 1.20 7.59 6.42
C ILE A 174 2.49 6.96 5.90
N LEU A 175 2.34 6.12 4.87
CA LEU A 175 3.41 5.41 4.20
C LEU A 175 3.79 6.19 2.94
N ALA A 176 4.96 6.84 2.94
CA ALA A 176 5.39 7.62 1.78
C ALA A 176 5.92 6.70 0.67
N GLY A 177 5.41 6.88 -0.56
CA GLY A 177 5.81 6.08 -1.72
C GLY A 177 5.86 6.89 -3.02
N ALA A 178 6.42 6.29 -4.06
CA ALA A 178 6.76 6.85 -5.36
C ALA A 178 7.98 7.79 -5.35
N GLY A 179 8.97 7.43 -6.15
CA GLY A 179 10.18 8.23 -6.31
C GLY A 179 11.11 8.24 -5.10
N ILE A 180 10.93 7.30 -4.16
CA ILE A 180 11.81 7.15 -3.01
C ILE A 180 13.14 6.54 -3.46
N THR A 181 14.23 7.16 -3.04
CA THR A 181 15.60 6.72 -3.31
C THR A 181 16.44 6.84 -2.03
N PRO A 182 17.58 6.13 -1.91
CA PRO A 182 18.50 6.32 -0.78
C PRO A 182 18.88 7.79 -0.58
N ASP A 183 19.06 8.55 -1.64
CA ASP A 183 19.53 9.94 -1.59
C ASP A 183 18.49 10.92 -1.03
N ASN A 184 17.18 10.67 -1.23
CA ASN A 184 16.12 11.59 -0.82
C ASN A 184 15.38 11.16 0.46
N THR A 185 15.56 9.92 0.90
CA THR A 185 14.78 9.34 2.00
C THR A 185 14.97 10.09 3.32
N ARG A 186 16.23 10.40 3.70
CA ARG A 186 16.51 11.05 4.99
C ARG A 186 15.86 12.43 5.07
N ASP A 187 15.99 13.22 4.00
CA ASP A 187 15.39 14.56 3.93
C ASP A 187 13.86 14.50 3.94
N LEU A 188 13.29 13.54 3.21
CA LEU A 188 11.84 13.34 3.18
C LEU A 188 11.29 13.01 4.57
N ILE A 189 11.89 12.05 5.27
CA ILE A 189 11.49 11.64 6.62
C ILE A 189 11.64 12.80 7.61
N ALA A 190 12.78 13.49 7.60
CA ALA A 190 13.02 14.62 8.48
C ALA A 190 12.01 15.75 8.27
N TYR A 191 11.57 15.95 7.04
CA TYR A 191 10.62 16.99 6.68
C TYR A 191 9.17 16.62 7.00
N THR A 192 8.77 15.40 6.64
CA THR A 192 7.36 14.96 6.69
C THR A 192 6.95 14.32 8.02
N GLY A 193 7.93 13.74 8.74
CA GLY A 193 7.66 12.97 9.95
C GLY A 193 7.13 11.55 9.70
N VAL A 194 7.13 11.03 8.46
CA VAL A 194 6.72 9.65 8.20
C VAL A 194 7.65 8.66 8.90
N SER A 195 7.10 7.59 9.45
CA SER A 195 7.84 6.50 10.11
C SER A 195 8.10 5.31 9.20
N GLU A 196 7.38 5.22 8.07
CA GLU A 196 7.48 4.13 7.11
C GLU A 196 7.64 4.67 5.68
N ILE A 197 8.43 3.99 4.87
CA ILE A 197 8.63 4.31 3.45
C ILE A 197 8.39 3.08 2.57
N HIS A 198 7.95 3.33 1.35
CA HIS A 198 7.63 2.32 0.35
C HIS A 198 8.39 2.59 -0.96
N GLY A 199 9.00 1.58 -1.52
CA GLY A 199 9.68 1.68 -2.81
C GLY A 199 10.01 0.33 -3.42
N SER A 200 10.43 0.32 -4.70
CA SER A 200 10.80 -0.88 -5.44
C SER A 200 12.32 -1.15 -5.46
N ARG A 201 13.12 -0.29 -4.82
CA ARG A 201 14.58 -0.40 -4.84
C ARG A 201 15.11 -1.03 -3.57
N VAL A 202 15.72 -2.20 -3.67
CA VAL A 202 16.30 -2.92 -2.52
C VAL A 202 17.39 -2.11 -1.80
N GLY A 203 18.04 -1.17 -2.47
CA GLY A 203 19.00 -0.26 -1.84
C GLY A 203 18.42 0.60 -0.70
N LEU A 204 17.09 0.74 -0.61
CA LEU A 204 16.42 1.42 0.51
C LEU A 204 16.62 0.68 1.83
N THR A 205 16.78 -0.64 1.82
CA THR A 205 16.95 -1.45 3.03
C THR A 205 18.21 -1.12 3.80
N LEU A 206 19.24 -0.57 3.14
CA LEU A 206 20.47 -0.15 3.78
C LEU A 206 20.27 1.02 4.76
N LEU A 207 19.23 1.84 4.52
CA LEU A 207 18.91 3.01 5.36
C LEU A 207 18.24 2.63 6.68
N ALA A 208 17.59 1.48 6.75
CA ALA A 208 16.91 1.02 7.96
C ALA A 208 17.90 0.56 9.04
N LYS A 209 19.17 0.30 8.67
CA LYS A 209 20.20 -0.27 9.52
C LYS A 209 21.15 0.77 10.12
N GLU A 210 21.01 2.05 9.76
CA GLU A 210 21.75 3.18 10.31
C GLU A 210 20.90 3.96 11.32
#